data_f7bf2b93acfd1f2e717a3d9fd026e517
#
_entry.id   f7bf2b93acfd1f2e717a3d9fd026e517
#
_cell.length_a   1.000
_cell.length_b   1.000
_cell.length_c   1.000
_cell.angle_alpha   90.00
_cell.angle_beta   90.00
_cell.angle_gamma   90.00
#
_symmetry.space_group_name_H-M   'P 1'
#
loop_
_entity.id
_entity.type
_entity.pdbx_description
1 polymer ?
#
loop_
_entity_poly.entity_id
_entity_poly.type
_entity_poly.pdbx_seq_one_letter_code
_entity_poly.pdbx_strand_id
1 'polypeptide(L)'
;MDRAGPFRALEHRFEVRSDVPGAVEMAGRLFAPFGDRGEDRPTVYELRRSDGTRPYAVWSDGALLRRGVDAGNALDRLITEVGRRAVASAHPYVVIHAGAVSHGGRGILMPAPPDHGKSTLTTALVRAGCAFLSDEAAPIDPRTGTVWPFPRPIMLSPGSLAALPGLAETLPDDRGFRNYQFHLTCEDVRAGSMGEPSSVDLIVAPRYEPGAATALEPLAGAEALLTLVTQCLNFDRAGASALPILGSLVEGASCYRLTTGDASAAVDAILGLID
;
A
#
# COMPACT_ATOMS: atom_id res chain seq x y z
N MET A 1 27.17 -10.11 5.98
CA MET A 1 25.79 -9.63 5.93
C MET A 1 24.95 -10.67 5.23
N ASP A 2 23.90 -11.12 5.90
CA ASP A 2 22.88 -11.99 5.31
C ASP A 2 22.02 -11.20 4.32
N ARG A 3 21.24 -11.88 3.47
CA ARG A 3 20.44 -11.23 2.45
C ARG A 3 19.04 -11.85 2.31
N ALA A 4 18.07 -11.00 1.94
CA ALA A 4 16.74 -11.39 1.48
C ALA A 4 16.51 -10.84 0.07
N GLY A 5 15.80 -11.57 -0.75
CA GLY A 5 15.55 -11.23 -2.16
C GLY A 5 16.51 -11.95 -3.12
N PRO A 6 16.58 -11.50 -4.38
CA PRO A 6 15.95 -10.27 -4.87
C PRO A 6 14.42 -10.32 -4.93
N PHE A 7 13.80 -9.12 -4.94
CA PHE A 7 12.37 -8.87 -5.07
C PHE A 7 12.13 -7.86 -6.21
N ARG A 8 10.90 -7.82 -6.75
CA ARG A 8 10.53 -6.84 -7.79
C ARG A 8 9.23 -6.11 -7.47
N ALA A 9 9.35 -4.83 -7.15
CA ALA A 9 8.25 -3.91 -6.95
C ALA A 9 8.06 -3.06 -8.22
N LEU A 10 7.08 -3.39 -9.07
CA LEU A 10 6.95 -2.85 -10.42
C LEU A 10 8.26 -3.05 -11.22
N GLU A 11 8.84 -1.97 -11.73
CA GLU A 11 10.13 -2.03 -12.44
C GLU A 11 11.35 -1.94 -11.52
N HIS A 12 11.15 -1.78 -10.20
CA HIS A 12 12.22 -1.67 -9.24
C HIS A 12 12.61 -3.04 -8.66
N ARG A 13 13.72 -3.61 -9.14
CA ARG A 13 14.31 -4.83 -8.58
C ARG A 13 15.27 -4.49 -7.46
N PHE A 14 15.17 -5.18 -6.32
CA PHE A 14 15.99 -4.88 -5.15
C PHE A 14 16.27 -6.12 -4.29
N GLU A 15 17.30 -6.00 -3.46
CA GLU A 15 17.60 -6.95 -2.39
C GLU A 15 17.90 -6.22 -1.09
N VAL A 16 17.71 -6.87 0.03
CA VAL A 16 18.00 -6.34 1.37
C VAL A 16 19.14 -7.13 1.99
N ARG A 17 20.15 -6.43 2.49
CA ARG A 17 21.26 -6.98 3.27
C ARG A 17 21.26 -6.39 4.67
N SER A 18 21.65 -7.18 5.68
CA SER A 18 21.69 -6.65 7.03
C SER A 18 22.72 -7.37 7.92
N ASP A 19 23.24 -6.64 8.90
CA ASP A 19 23.96 -7.15 10.07
C ASP A 19 23.11 -7.04 11.34
N VAL A 20 21.87 -6.55 11.22
CA VAL A 20 20.92 -6.46 12.34
C VAL A 20 20.21 -7.80 12.49
N PRO A 21 20.27 -8.44 13.67
CA PRO A 21 19.60 -9.73 13.90
C PRO A 21 18.10 -9.65 13.56
N GLY A 22 17.58 -10.65 12.83
CA GLY A 22 16.18 -10.75 12.41
C GLY A 22 15.76 -9.83 11.26
N ALA A 23 16.61 -8.89 10.80
CA ALA A 23 16.23 -7.94 9.76
C ALA A 23 16.05 -8.58 8.38
N VAL A 24 16.85 -9.59 8.07
CA VAL A 24 16.79 -10.30 6.80
C VAL A 24 15.54 -11.18 6.75
N GLU A 25 15.21 -11.87 7.82
CA GLU A 25 14.00 -12.67 7.96
C GLU A 25 12.76 -11.78 7.86
N MET A 26 12.79 -10.62 8.55
CA MET A 26 11.70 -9.64 8.49
C MET A 26 11.52 -9.09 7.07
N ALA A 27 12.59 -8.68 6.41
CA ALA A 27 12.54 -8.21 5.02
C ALA A 27 12.08 -9.33 4.08
N GLY A 28 12.57 -10.54 4.27
CA GLY A 28 12.16 -11.73 3.52
C GLY A 28 10.65 -11.96 3.60
N ARG A 29 10.07 -11.91 4.80
CA ARG A 29 8.62 -12.04 5.02
C ARG A 29 7.84 -10.91 4.40
N LEU A 30 8.21 -9.67 4.69
CA LEU A 30 7.45 -8.48 4.29
C LEU A 30 7.45 -8.25 2.77
N PHE A 31 8.56 -8.55 2.10
CA PHE A 31 8.69 -8.33 0.66
C PHE A 31 8.43 -9.57 -0.20
N ALA A 32 8.26 -10.77 0.42
CA ALA A 32 7.94 -11.99 -0.31
C ALA A 32 6.78 -11.87 -1.32
N PRO A 33 5.68 -11.13 -1.00
CA PRO A 33 4.58 -10.97 -1.95
C PRO A 33 4.94 -10.28 -3.27
N PHE A 34 6.02 -9.53 -3.34
CA PHE A 34 6.48 -8.94 -4.60
C PHE A 34 7.03 -9.98 -5.59
N GLY A 35 7.56 -11.11 -5.09
CA GLY A 35 8.26 -12.09 -5.91
C GLY A 35 9.55 -11.53 -6.51
N ASP A 36 10.18 -12.35 -7.37
CA ASP A 36 11.33 -11.92 -8.18
C ASP A 36 11.07 -12.30 -9.65
N ARG A 37 11.06 -11.31 -10.53
CA ARG A 37 10.94 -11.49 -11.99
C ARG A 37 11.97 -10.58 -12.66
N GLY A 38 12.93 -11.18 -13.37
CA GLY A 38 13.92 -10.44 -14.16
C GLY A 38 15.35 -10.80 -13.80
N GLU A 39 16.28 -10.39 -14.68
CA GLU A 39 17.71 -10.69 -14.59
C GLU A 39 18.57 -9.43 -14.36
N ASP A 40 17.95 -8.24 -14.36
CA ASP A 40 18.64 -6.98 -14.13
C ASP A 40 19.26 -6.92 -12.72
N ARG A 41 20.34 -6.18 -12.60
CA ARG A 41 21.04 -6.02 -11.31
C ARG A 41 20.12 -5.37 -10.28
N PRO A 42 19.88 -6.00 -9.11
CA PRO A 42 19.06 -5.40 -8.08
C PRO A 42 19.75 -4.21 -7.42
N THR A 43 18.98 -3.21 -7.03
CA THR A 43 19.40 -2.21 -6.05
C THR A 43 19.66 -2.87 -4.72
N VAL A 44 20.79 -2.62 -4.11
CA VAL A 44 21.16 -3.18 -2.80
C VAL A 44 20.79 -2.20 -1.70
N TYR A 45 19.79 -2.56 -0.89
CA TYR A 45 19.51 -1.86 0.36
C TYR A 45 20.21 -2.55 1.52
N GLU A 46 20.81 -1.75 2.38
CA GLU A 46 21.46 -2.29 3.57
C GLU A 46 20.88 -1.63 4.82
N LEU A 47 20.45 -2.46 5.76
CA LEU A 47 20.09 -2.03 7.10
C LEU A 47 21.25 -2.42 8.01
N ARG A 48 21.95 -1.41 8.54
CA ARG A 48 23.17 -1.58 9.33
C ARG A 48 23.02 -0.99 10.72
N ARG A 49 23.74 -1.60 11.67
CA ARG A 49 23.94 -1.02 12.98
C ARG A 49 25.20 -0.16 12.97
N SER A 50 25.16 0.97 13.65
CA SER A 50 26.29 1.89 13.83
C SER A 50 26.23 2.49 15.22
N ASP A 51 27.32 3.10 15.67
CA ASP A 51 27.38 3.80 16.93
C ASP A 51 26.63 5.13 16.91
N GLY A 52 26.22 5.62 18.09
CA GLY A 52 25.59 6.93 18.27
C GLY A 52 24.12 6.88 18.68
N THR A 53 23.49 8.05 18.75
CA THR A 53 22.10 8.23 19.20
C THR A 53 21.06 7.70 18.23
N ARG A 54 21.46 7.45 16.99
CA ARG A 54 20.63 6.81 15.94
C ARG A 54 21.40 5.62 15.38
N PRO A 55 21.40 4.47 16.10
CA PRO A 55 22.29 3.36 15.85
C PRO A 55 21.89 2.49 14.64
N TYR A 56 20.78 2.79 13.99
CA TYR A 56 20.35 2.07 12.79
C TYR A 56 20.43 2.99 11.57
N ALA A 57 20.88 2.45 10.45
CA ALA A 57 21.04 3.21 9.22
C ALA A 57 20.58 2.40 8.01
N VAL A 58 19.87 3.06 7.10
CA VAL A 58 19.48 2.51 5.80
C VAL A 58 20.37 3.11 4.73
N TRP A 59 20.98 2.24 3.93
CA TRP A 59 21.84 2.58 2.81
C TRP A 59 21.23 2.06 1.51
N SER A 60 21.59 2.64 0.40
CA SER A 60 21.28 2.14 -0.93
C SER A 60 22.48 2.28 -1.83
N ASP A 61 22.95 1.17 -2.41
CA ASP A 61 24.13 1.11 -3.28
C ASP A 61 25.34 1.87 -2.70
N GLY A 62 25.56 1.72 -1.39
CA GLY A 62 26.66 2.36 -0.66
C GLY A 62 26.42 3.80 -0.22
N ALA A 63 25.31 4.43 -0.58
CA ALA A 63 24.94 5.77 -0.13
C ALA A 63 24.01 5.72 1.10
N LEU A 64 24.33 6.51 2.13
CA LEU A 64 23.46 6.64 3.32
C LEU A 64 22.18 7.37 2.95
N LEU A 65 21.05 6.71 3.18
CA LEU A 65 19.73 7.30 2.97
C LEU A 65 19.16 7.94 4.23
N ARG A 66 19.13 7.20 5.32
CA ARG A 66 18.51 7.64 6.58
C ARG A 66 19.13 6.95 7.79
N ARG A 67 18.98 7.58 8.96
CA ARG A 67 19.28 6.99 10.26
C ARG A 67 18.03 6.87 11.09
N GLY A 68 17.89 5.76 11.84
CA GLY A 68 16.78 5.45 12.74
C GLY A 68 17.25 5.32 14.19
N VAL A 69 16.33 5.58 15.12
CA VAL A 69 16.58 5.43 16.57
C VAL A 69 16.48 3.96 17.03
N ASP A 70 15.70 3.16 16.32
CA ASP A 70 15.53 1.71 16.52
C ASP A 70 15.40 0.98 15.18
N ALA A 71 15.38 -0.36 15.23
CA ALA A 71 15.30 -1.21 14.04
C ALA A 71 13.97 -1.04 13.29
N GLY A 72 12.85 -0.86 14.01
CA GLY A 72 11.53 -0.61 13.41
C GLY A 72 11.49 0.68 12.62
N ASN A 73 12.03 1.77 13.17
CA ASN A 73 12.14 3.04 12.46
C ASN A 73 13.01 2.94 11.19
N ALA A 74 14.08 2.15 11.23
CA ALA A 74 14.89 1.91 10.05
C ALA A 74 14.15 1.05 9.02
N LEU A 75 13.39 0.06 9.45
CA LEU A 75 12.53 -0.75 8.57
C LEU A 75 11.45 0.09 7.89
N ASP A 76 10.76 0.99 8.60
CA ASP A 76 9.82 1.95 8.01
C ASP A 76 10.45 2.75 6.89
N ARG A 77 11.67 3.23 7.12
CA ARG A 77 12.43 4.01 6.13
C ARG A 77 12.79 3.18 4.91
N LEU A 78 13.16 1.91 5.11
CA LEU A 78 13.43 0.98 4.03
C LEU A 78 12.17 0.73 3.19
N ILE A 79 11.04 0.38 3.81
CA ILE A 79 9.76 0.14 3.14
C ILE A 79 9.33 1.37 2.33
N THR A 80 9.43 2.56 2.96
CA THR A 80 9.08 3.83 2.31
C THR A 80 9.98 4.11 1.09
N GLU A 81 11.28 3.86 1.18
CA GLU A 81 12.21 4.12 0.08
C GLU A 81 12.03 3.14 -1.08
N VAL A 82 11.79 1.85 -0.78
CA VAL A 82 11.43 0.85 -1.80
C VAL A 82 10.17 1.29 -2.55
N GLY A 83 9.10 1.66 -1.83
CA GLY A 83 7.86 2.16 -2.44
C GLY A 83 8.08 3.40 -3.30
N ARG A 84 8.81 4.40 -2.79
CA ARG A 84 9.14 5.63 -3.53
C ARG A 84 9.89 5.34 -4.84
N ARG A 85 10.87 4.42 -4.83
CA ARG A 85 11.61 4.05 -6.04
C ARG A 85 10.78 3.23 -7.00
N ALA A 86 9.96 2.34 -6.51
CA ALA A 86 9.02 1.59 -7.33
C ALA A 86 8.07 2.52 -8.09
N VAL A 87 7.46 3.50 -7.40
CA VAL A 87 6.63 4.53 -8.03
C VAL A 87 7.44 5.37 -9.03
N ALA A 88 8.67 5.74 -8.66
CA ALA A 88 9.55 6.52 -9.53
C ALA A 88 9.94 5.78 -10.82
N SER A 89 9.96 4.46 -10.85
CA SER A 89 10.27 3.62 -12.01
C SER A 89 9.02 2.95 -12.63
N ALA A 90 7.82 3.32 -12.23
CA ALA A 90 6.58 2.63 -12.54
C ALA A 90 6.07 2.84 -13.99
N HIS A 91 6.97 3.03 -14.97
CA HIS A 91 6.53 3.10 -16.37
C HIS A 91 6.08 1.73 -16.89
N PRO A 92 4.93 1.60 -17.61
CA PRO A 92 4.08 2.70 -18.11
C PRO A 92 2.92 3.11 -17.18
N TYR A 93 2.84 2.60 -15.95
CA TYR A 93 1.69 2.76 -15.08
C TYR A 93 1.44 4.22 -14.66
N VAL A 94 0.16 4.58 -14.55
CA VAL A 94 -0.30 5.73 -13.76
C VAL A 94 -0.54 5.24 -12.34
N VAL A 95 0.14 5.82 -11.35
CA VAL A 95 0.10 5.31 -9.96
C VAL A 95 -0.69 6.26 -9.08
N ILE A 96 -1.75 5.75 -8.46
CA ILE A 96 -2.63 6.53 -7.59
C ILE A 96 -2.31 6.21 -6.12
N HIS A 97 -2.21 7.23 -5.28
CA HIS A 97 -2.16 7.08 -3.82
C HIS A 97 -3.54 6.64 -3.32
N ALA A 98 -3.72 5.34 -3.26
CA ALA A 98 -5.00 4.72 -2.95
C ALA A 98 -4.81 3.36 -2.27
N GLY A 99 -5.76 3.00 -1.41
CA GLY A 99 -6.05 1.60 -1.14
C GLY A 99 -6.76 0.99 -2.35
N ALA A 100 -6.54 -0.28 -2.60
CA ALA A 100 -7.24 -1.01 -3.66
C ALA A 100 -7.46 -2.47 -3.26
N VAL A 101 -8.66 -2.96 -3.51
CA VAL A 101 -9.06 -4.36 -3.31
C VAL A 101 -9.94 -4.80 -4.47
N SER A 102 -10.17 -6.10 -4.61
CA SER A 102 -11.19 -6.61 -5.52
C SER A 102 -12.16 -7.56 -4.82
N HIS A 103 -13.42 -7.54 -5.22
CA HIS A 103 -14.48 -8.43 -4.75
C HIS A 103 -15.20 -9.02 -5.95
N GLY A 104 -15.28 -10.37 -6.04
CA GLY A 104 -15.91 -11.02 -7.19
C GLY A 104 -15.28 -10.65 -8.56
N GLY A 105 -14.01 -10.26 -8.61
CA GLY A 105 -13.32 -9.81 -9.83
C GLY A 105 -13.54 -8.32 -10.18
N ARG A 106 -14.31 -7.58 -9.38
CA ARG A 106 -14.58 -6.16 -9.52
C ARG A 106 -13.67 -5.35 -8.59
N GLY A 107 -12.95 -4.37 -9.13
CA GLY A 107 -11.99 -3.59 -8.35
C GLY A 107 -12.62 -2.37 -7.68
N ILE A 108 -12.18 -2.13 -6.45
CA ILE A 108 -12.54 -0.99 -5.60
C ILE A 108 -11.28 -0.17 -5.37
N LEU A 109 -11.26 1.06 -5.87
CA LEU A 109 -10.17 2.01 -5.70
C LEU A 109 -10.55 3.06 -4.65
N MET A 110 -9.70 3.26 -3.64
CA MET A 110 -9.97 4.15 -2.50
C MET A 110 -8.94 5.27 -2.41
N PRO A 111 -9.02 6.28 -3.31
CA PRO A 111 -8.10 7.42 -3.30
C PRO A 111 -8.40 8.37 -2.15
N ALA A 112 -7.38 8.71 -1.35
CA ALA A 112 -7.51 9.74 -0.32
C ALA A 112 -6.13 10.25 0.15
N PRO A 113 -6.03 11.45 0.72
CA PRO A 113 -4.84 11.93 1.39
C PRO A 113 -4.38 11.00 2.53
N PRO A 114 -3.16 11.16 3.06
CA PRO A 114 -2.75 10.49 4.29
C PRO A 114 -3.75 10.72 5.43
N ASP A 115 -3.81 9.78 6.38
CA ASP A 115 -4.62 9.83 7.60
C ASP A 115 -6.15 9.84 7.41
N HIS A 116 -6.64 9.55 6.21
CA HIS A 116 -8.08 9.39 5.91
C HIS A 116 -8.62 7.96 6.10
N GLY A 117 -7.85 7.08 6.76
CA GLY A 117 -8.31 5.73 7.12
C GLY A 117 -8.11 4.67 6.04
N LYS A 118 -7.41 4.95 4.91
CA LYS A 118 -7.21 4.00 3.80
C LYS A 118 -6.71 2.63 4.25
N SER A 119 -5.59 2.58 4.99
CA SER A 119 -4.96 1.31 5.42
C SER A 119 -5.87 0.50 6.33
N THR A 120 -6.60 1.18 7.23
CA THR A 120 -7.59 0.53 8.10
C THR A 120 -8.73 -0.06 7.26
N LEU A 121 -9.27 0.72 6.33
CA LEU A 121 -10.38 0.29 5.46
C LEU A 121 -9.96 -0.82 4.50
N THR A 122 -8.80 -0.71 3.87
CA THR A 122 -8.23 -1.77 3.02
C THR A 122 -8.07 -3.07 3.80
N THR A 123 -7.50 -3.00 5.01
CA THR A 123 -7.33 -4.16 5.88
C THR A 123 -8.68 -4.76 6.29
N ALA A 124 -9.67 -3.93 6.62
CA ALA A 124 -11.02 -4.37 6.96
C ALA A 124 -11.71 -5.10 5.79
N LEU A 125 -11.63 -4.56 4.57
CA LEU A 125 -12.16 -5.18 3.36
C LEU A 125 -11.49 -6.51 3.04
N VAL A 126 -10.16 -6.60 3.20
CA VAL A 126 -9.43 -7.86 3.02
C VAL A 126 -9.88 -8.91 4.03
N ARG A 127 -10.08 -8.54 5.29
CA ARG A 127 -10.64 -9.44 6.32
C ARG A 127 -12.08 -9.88 5.99
N ALA A 128 -12.86 -9.03 5.38
CA ALA A 128 -14.23 -9.33 4.93
C ALA A 128 -14.29 -10.19 3.65
N GLY A 129 -13.14 -10.59 3.09
CA GLY A 129 -13.10 -11.52 1.95
C GLY A 129 -12.61 -10.91 0.64
N CYS A 130 -12.40 -9.61 0.55
CA CYS A 130 -11.84 -8.98 -0.65
C CYS A 130 -10.40 -9.45 -0.89
N ALA A 131 -10.00 -9.52 -2.16
CA ALA A 131 -8.62 -9.75 -2.52
C ALA A 131 -7.83 -8.42 -2.47
N PHE A 132 -6.63 -8.46 -1.91
CA PHE A 132 -5.75 -7.31 -1.74
C PHE A 132 -5.07 -6.93 -3.04
N LEU A 133 -5.09 -5.66 -3.41
CA LEU A 133 -4.33 -5.13 -4.53
C LEU A 133 -3.28 -4.12 -4.07
N SER A 134 -3.65 -3.14 -3.25
CA SER A 134 -2.71 -2.14 -2.73
C SER A 134 -3.24 -1.47 -1.47
N ASP A 135 -2.33 -0.91 -0.68
CA ASP A 135 -2.65 -0.07 0.49
C ASP A 135 -2.13 1.38 0.34
N GLU A 136 -1.23 1.62 -0.60
CA GLU A 136 -0.52 2.91 -0.70
C GLU A 136 -0.44 3.41 -2.13
N ALA A 137 -0.10 2.52 -3.07
CA ALA A 137 0.16 2.89 -4.45
C ALA A 137 -0.53 1.90 -5.38
N ALA A 138 -1.58 2.32 -6.04
CA ALA A 138 -2.37 1.53 -6.98
C ALA A 138 -1.90 1.79 -8.41
N PRO A 139 -1.14 0.88 -9.06
CA PRO A 139 -0.69 1.03 -10.43
C PRO A 139 -1.84 0.75 -11.39
N ILE A 140 -2.16 1.71 -12.24
CA ILE A 140 -3.16 1.58 -13.30
C ILE A 140 -2.44 1.34 -14.64
N ASP A 141 -2.73 0.24 -15.30
CA ASP A 141 -2.24 0.00 -16.67
C ASP A 141 -2.95 0.97 -17.64
N PRO A 142 -2.20 1.83 -18.33
CA PRO A 142 -2.79 2.84 -19.21
C PRO A 142 -3.49 2.26 -20.45
N ARG A 143 -3.24 1.00 -20.80
CA ARG A 143 -3.84 0.35 -21.97
C ARG A 143 -5.18 -0.31 -21.66
N THR A 144 -5.33 -0.83 -20.43
CA THR A 144 -6.50 -1.62 -20.04
C THR A 144 -7.37 -0.95 -18.98
N GLY A 145 -6.85 0.07 -18.28
CA GLY A 145 -7.50 0.68 -17.12
C GLY A 145 -7.54 -0.22 -15.89
N THR A 146 -6.87 -1.38 -15.91
CA THR A 146 -6.85 -2.29 -14.77
C THR A 146 -5.89 -1.81 -13.68
N VAL A 147 -6.28 -2.01 -12.43
CA VAL A 147 -5.38 -1.86 -11.28
C VAL A 147 -4.58 -3.13 -11.07
N TRP A 148 -3.26 -3.00 -10.98
CA TRP A 148 -2.35 -4.11 -10.75
C TRP A 148 -2.00 -4.23 -9.26
N PRO A 149 -1.75 -5.46 -8.75
CA PRO A 149 -1.29 -5.64 -7.39
C PRO A 149 0.05 -4.94 -7.12
N PHE A 150 0.11 -4.22 -6.01
CA PHE A 150 1.33 -3.64 -5.46
C PHE A 150 1.41 -4.00 -3.97
N PRO A 151 1.89 -5.22 -3.64
CA PRO A 151 1.84 -5.77 -2.30
C PRO A 151 2.94 -5.21 -1.37
N ARG A 152 3.03 -3.89 -1.29
CA ARG A 152 3.83 -3.22 -0.27
C ARG A 152 3.31 -3.61 1.11
N PRO A 153 4.21 -3.80 2.11
CA PRO A 153 3.77 -4.04 3.48
C PRO A 153 2.79 -2.98 3.97
N ILE A 154 1.67 -3.44 4.51
CA ILE A 154 0.65 -2.59 5.14
C ILE A 154 1.22 -2.07 6.45
N MET A 155 1.08 -0.77 6.70
CA MET A 155 1.58 -0.13 7.91
C MET A 155 0.41 0.40 8.73
N LEU A 156 0.11 -0.26 9.86
CA LEU A 156 -0.99 0.11 10.74
C LEU A 156 -0.50 0.83 11.99
N SER A 157 -1.12 1.95 12.31
CA SER A 157 -0.95 2.60 13.62
C SER A 157 -1.66 1.81 14.73
N PRO A 158 -1.31 2.03 16.01
CA PRO A 158 -2.06 1.43 17.12
C PRO A 158 -3.56 1.76 17.08
N GLY A 159 -3.93 2.97 16.66
CA GLY A 159 -5.33 3.36 16.48
C GLY A 159 -6.03 2.59 15.36
N SER A 160 -5.35 2.40 14.23
CA SER A 160 -5.85 1.56 13.13
C SER A 160 -6.04 0.11 13.57
N LEU A 161 -5.09 -0.44 14.33
CA LEU A 161 -5.18 -1.81 14.85
C LEU A 161 -6.34 -1.96 15.84
N ALA A 162 -6.55 -0.97 16.72
CA ALA A 162 -7.68 -0.95 17.66
C ALA A 162 -9.05 -0.92 16.96
N ALA A 163 -9.12 -0.31 15.77
CA ALA A 163 -10.33 -0.30 14.94
C ALA A 163 -10.60 -1.64 14.21
N LEU A 164 -9.71 -2.63 14.35
CA LEU A 164 -9.76 -3.95 13.69
C LEU A 164 -9.74 -5.07 14.74
N PRO A 165 -10.84 -5.30 15.49
CA PRO A 165 -10.88 -6.27 16.58
C PRO A 165 -10.43 -7.67 16.14
N GLY A 166 -9.64 -8.36 16.98
CA GLY A 166 -9.11 -9.70 16.73
C GLY A 166 -7.91 -9.76 15.78
N LEU A 167 -7.53 -8.66 15.13
CA LEU A 167 -6.34 -8.67 14.26
C LEU A 167 -5.05 -8.76 15.08
N ALA A 168 -4.97 -8.08 16.21
CA ALA A 168 -3.78 -8.04 17.05
C ALA A 168 -3.34 -9.43 17.55
N GLU A 169 -4.29 -10.34 17.78
CA GLU A 169 -4.04 -11.69 18.28
C GLU A 169 -3.44 -12.63 17.22
N THR A 170 -3.58 -12.28 15.95
CA THR A 170 -3.11 -13.10 14.81
C THR A 170 -1.80 -12.60 14.21
N LEU A 171 -1.29 -11.46 14.69
CA LEU A 171 -0.08 -10.86 14.12
C LEU A 171 1.17 -11.67 14.45
N PRO A 172 2.10 -11.80 13.48
CA PRO A 172 3.42 -12.37 13.72
C PRO A 172 4.19 -11.62 14.82
N ASP A 173 5.05 -12.33 15.54
CA ASP A 173 5.95 -11.70 16.51
C ASP A 173 7.04 -10.91 15.78
N ASP A 174 6.92 -9.61 15.79
CA ASP A 174 7.86 -8.66 15.20
C ASP A 174 8.44 -7.69 16.23
N ARG A 175 8.44 -8.06 17.52
CA ARG A 175 8.81 -7.19 18.65
C ARG A 175 10.13 -6.45 18.46
N GLY A 176 11.10 -7.07 17.77
CA GLY A 176 12.39 -6.45 17.49
C GLY A 176 12.34 -5.30 16.48
N PHE A 177 11.26 -5.21 15.66
CA PHE A 177 11.08 -4.24 14.61
C PHE A 177 9.83 -3.38 14.78
N ARG A 178 9.10 -3.56 15.87
CA ARG A 178 7.94 -2.72 16.20
C ARG A 178 8.39 -1.42 16.82
N ASN A 179 7.90 -0.33 16.25
CA ASN A 179 7.98 0.97 16.90
C ASN A 179 6.56 1.46 17.23
N TYR A 180 6.05 2.48 16.52
CA TYR A 180 4.67 2.95 16.61
C TYR A 180 3.78 2.40 15.49
N GLN A 181 4.32 1.59 14.58
CA GLN A 181 3.57 0.96 13.49
C GLN A 181 3.76 -0.56 13.49
N PHE A 182 2.74 -1.24 13.00
CA PHE A 182 2.72 -2.67 12.77
C PHE A 182 2.91 -2.91 11.26
N HIS A 183 3.84 -3.82 10.91
CA HIS A 183 4.15 -4.15 9.54
C HIS A 183 3.54 -5.49 9.17
N LEU A 184 2.60 -5.49 8.23
CA LEU A 184 1.84 -6.66 7.82
C LEU A 184 1.99 -6.89 6.32
N THR A 185 1.95 -8.15 5.92
CA THR A 185 1.61 -8.52 4.55
C THR A 185 0.09 -8.69 4.42
N CYS A 186 -0.43 -8.70 3.21
CA CYS A 186 -1.83 -9.07 2.99
C CYS A 186 -2.13 -10.51 3.47
N GLU A 187 -1.13 -11.41 3.42
CA GLU A 187 -1.23 -12.78 3.91
C GLU A 187 -1.34 -12.85 5.44
N ASP A 188 -0.71 -11.93 6.18
CA ASP A 188 -0.87 -11.80 7.63
C ASP A 188 -2.29 -11.36 8.00
N VAL A 189 -2.95 -10.59 7.14
CA VAL A 189 -4.34 -10.14 7.32
C VAL A 189 -5.31 -11.28 7.05
N ARG A 190 -5.14 -11.97 5.92
CA ARG A 190 -5.92 -13.15 5.54
C ARG A 190 -5.13 -14.00 4.53
N ALA A 191 -4.90 -15.25 4.86
CA ALA A 191 -4.21 -16.20 3.98
C ALA A 191 -4.92 -16.32 2.62
N GLY A 192 -4.15 -16.31 1.53
CA GLY A 192 -4.65 -16.36 0.16
C GLY A 192 -5.38 -15.09 -0.27
N SER A 193 -5.08 -13.95 0.34
CA SER A 193 -5.74 -12.68 0.03
C SER A 193 -5.10 -11.90 -1.12
N MET A 194 -3.94 -12.29 -1.61
CA MET A 194 -3.34 -11.62 -2.77
C MET A 194 -4.29 -11.66 -3.97
N GLY A 195 -4.57 -10.50 -4.55
CA GLY A 195 -5.43 -10.35 -5.71
C GLY A 195 -4.69 -10.42 -7.04
N GLU A 196 -5.46 -10.56 -8.10
CA GLU A 196 -5.04 -10.46 -9.48
C GLU A 196 -5.43 -9.10 -10.07
N PRO A 197 -4.81 -8.65 -11.19
CA PRO A 197 -5.20 -7.40 -11.85
C PRO A 197 -6.71 -7.36 -12.11
N SER A 198 -7.36 -6.25 -11.74
CA SER A 198 -8.82 -6.10 -11.82
C SER A 198 -9.21 -4.79 -12.50
N SER A 199 -10.40 -4.76 -13.14
CA SER A 199 -11.04 -3.51 -13.54
C SER A 199 -11.25 -2.59 -12.32
N VAL A 200 -11.45 -1.31 -12.54
CA VAL A 200 -11.89 -0.37 -11.50
C VAL A 200 -13.38 -0.12 -11.70
N ASP A 201 -14.21 -0.79 -10.90
CA ASP A 201 -15.68 -0.71 -10.99
C ASP A 201 -16.27 0.27 -9.98
N LEU A 202 -15.52 0.52 -8.89
CA LEU A 202 -15.94 1.41 -7.82
C LEU A 202 -14.78 2.31 -7.39
N ILE A 203 -15.04 3.60 -7.30
CA ILE A 203 -14.12 4.61 -6.74
C ILE A 203 -14.79 5.15 -5.47
N VAL A 204 -14.19 4.90 -4.32
CA VAL A 204 -14.68 5.37 -3.03
C VAL A 204 -13.64 6.28 -2.40
N ALA A 205 -13.93 7.57 -2.24
CA ALA A 205 -13.05 8.52 -1.56
C ALA A 205 -13.35 8.50 -0.04
N PRO A 206 -12.55 7.79 0.78
CA PRO A 206 -12.82 7.67 2.20
C PRO A 206 -12.41 8.92 2.98
N ARG A 207 -13.20 9.24 4.00
CA ARG A 207 -12.94 10.25 5.00
C ARG A 207 -13.26 9.69 6.38
N TYR A 208 -12.23 9.42 7.16
CA TYR A 208 -12.40 8.99 8.54
C TYR A 208 -12.70 10.20 9.42
N GLU A 209 -13.81 10.16 10.14
CA GLU A 209 -14.22 11.13 11.14
C GLU A 209 -14.68 10.40 12.41
N PRO A 210 -13.93 10.54 13.54
CA PRO A 210 -14.30 9.87 14.79
C PRO A 210 -15.74 10.15 15.20
N GLY A 211 -16.52 9.09 15.43
CA GLY A 211 -17.92 9.17 15.85
C GLY A 211 -18.93 9.55 14.77
N ALA A 212 -18.50 9.77 13.54
CA ALA A 212 -19.44 10.00 12.43
C ALA A 212 -20.23 8.74 12.09
N ALA A 213 -21.49 8.89 11.76
CA ALA A 213 -22.26 7.83 11.13
C ALA A 213 -21.70 7.54 9.73
N THR A 214 -21.71 6.27 9.33
CA THR A 214 -21.27 5.88 7.99
C THR A 214 -22.29 6.36 6.94
N ALA A 215 -21.82 7.11 5.96
CA ALA A 215 -22.61 7.64 4.86
C ALA A 215 -21.83 7.52 3.54
N LEU A 216 -22.52 7.04 2.51
CA LEU A 216 -22.05 7.03 1.12
C LEU A 216 -22.85 8.06 0.33
N GLU A 217 -22.15 8.99 -0.29
CA GLU A 217 -22.75 10.03 -1.14
C GLU A 217 -22.19 9.91 -2.56
N PRO A 218 -23.03 9.94 -3.60
CA PRO A 218 -22.52 9.99 -4.98
C PRO A 218 -21.52 11.12 -5.16
N LEU A 219 -20.40 10.85 -5.81
CA LEU A 219 -19.37 11.82 -6.11
C LEU A 219 -19.46 12.21 -7.59
N ALA A 220 -19.59 13.49 -7.87
CA ALA A 220 -19.66 13.99 -9.25
C ALA A 220 -18.37 13.65 -10.02
N GLY A 221 -18.49 13.32 -11.31
CA GLY A 221 -17.35 12.89 -12.12
C GLY A 221 -16.18 13.88 -12.13
N ALA A 222 -16.45 15.19 -12.16
CA ALA A 222 -15.40 16.21 -12.07
C ALA A 222 -14.66 16.18 -10.72
N GLU A 223 -15.36 15.95 -9.62
CA GLU A 223 -14.76 15.83 -8.29
C GLU A 223 -13.97 14.53 -8.14
N ALA A 224 -14.50 13.42 -8.69
CA ALA A 224 -13.80 12.14 -8.72
C ALA A 224 -12.49 12.25 -9.52
N LEU A 225 -12.52 12.88 -10.71
CA LEU A 225 -11.34 13.13 -11.52
C LEU A 225 -10.32 13.99 -10.78
N LEU A 226 -10.76 15.08 -10.15
CA LEU A 226 -9.89 15.94 -9.37
C LEU A 226 -9.24 15.16 -8.19
N THR A 227 -10.00 14.29 -7.55
CA THR A 227 -9.49 13.41 -6.49
C THR A 227 -8.39 12.49 -7.03
N LEU A 228 -8.60 11.81 -8.16
CA LEU A 228 -7.58 10.96 -8.78
C LEU A 228 -6.34 11.75 -9.20
N VAL A 229 -6.51 12.91 -9.82
CA VAL A 229 -5.38 13.77 -10.24
C VAL A 229 -4.54 14.21 -9.05
N THR A 230 -5.18 14.68 -7.98
CA THR A 230 -4.48 15.14 -6.76
C THR A 230 -3.80 14.02 -6.00
N GLN A 231 -4.27 12.78 -6.16
CA GLN A 231 -3.67 11.59 -5.58
C GLN A 231 -2.73 10.85 -6.55
N CYS A 232 -2.47 11.36 -7.76
CA CYS A 232 -1.57 10.73 -8.70
C CYS A 232 -0.10 10.94 -8.28
N LEU A 233 0.57 9.85 -7.85
CA LEU A 233 1.92 9.88 -7.29
C LEU A 233 3.03 10.18 -8.30
N ASN A 234 2.79 9.92 -9.58
CA ASN A 234 3.75 10.11 -10.66
C ASN A 234 3.21 11.04 -11.77
N PHE A 235 2.33 11.96 -11.41
CA PHE A 235 1.73 12.90 -12.36
C PHE A 235 2.76 13.77 -13.10
N ASP A 236 3.85 14.13 -12.43
CA ASP A 236 4.98 14.88 -12.99
C ASP A 236 5.64 14.15 -14.17
N ARG A 237 5.59 12.83 -14.21
CA ARG A 237 6.15 11.97 -15.27
C ARG A 237 5.11 11.56 -16.30
N ALA A 238 3.93 11.13 -15.84
CA ALA A 238 2.82 10.77 -16.73
C ALA A 238 2.27 11.98 -17.46
N GLY A 239 2.36 13.17 -16.84
CA GLY A 239 1.96 14.43 -17.45
C GLY A 239 0.52 14.45 -17.92
N ALA A 240 0.26 15.16 -19.02
CA ALA A 240 -1.07 15.26 -19.61
C ALA A 240 -1.64 13.91 -20.08
N SER A 241 -0.78 12.90 -20.32
CA SER A 241 -1.25 11.56 -20.75
C SER A 241 -2.00 10.80 -19.65
N ALA A 242 -1.83 11.17 -18.38
CA ALA A 242 -2.59 10.59 -17.27
C ALA A 242 -4.08 11.00 -17.32
N LEU A 243 -4.40 12.20 -17.80
CA LEU A 243 -5.77 12.73 -17.73
C LEU A 243 -6.81 11.87 -18.49
N PRO A 244 -6.57 11.45 -19.74
CA PRO A 244 -7.51 10.55 -20.43
C PRO A 244 -7.70 9.22 -19.69
N ILE A 245 -6.63 8.65 -19.11
CA ILE A 245 -6.67 7.40 -18.38
C ILE A 245 -7.54 7.55 -17.12
N LEU A 246 -7.29 8.61 -16.33
CA LEU A 246 -8.05 8.90 -15.13
C LEU A 246 -9.52 9.26 -15.45
N GLY A 247 -9.76 9.97 -16.55
CA GLY A 247 -11.10 10.25 -17.06
C GLY A 247 -11.86 8.98 -17.38
N SER A 248 -11.25 8.06 -18.13
CA SER A 248 -11.87 6.78 -18.48
C SER A 248 -12.18 5.92 -17.25
N LEU A 249 -11.34 5.95 -16.19
CA LEU A 249 -11.66 5.28 -14.94
C LEU A 249 -12.93 5.84 -14.29
N VAL A 250 -13.05 7.18 -14.25
CA VAL A 250 -14.21 7.84 -13.66
C VAL A 250 -15.48 7.58 -14.47
N GLU A 251 -15.38 7.54 -15.81
CA GLU A 251 -16.51 7.23 -16.69
C GLU A 251 -16.96 5.76 -16.57
N GLY A 252 -16.03 4.83 -16.29
CA GLY A 252 -16.28 3.41 -16.18
C GLY A 252 -16.72 2.95 -14.80
N ALA A 253 -16.50 3.75 -13.75
CA ALA A 253 -16.74 3.37 -12.35
C ALA A 253 -17.89 4.16 -11.71
N SER A 254 -18.57 3.54 -10.76
CA SER A 254 -19.43 4.26 -9.83
C SER A 254 -18.58 4.97 -8.76
N CYS A 255 -18.81 6.28 -8.57
CA CYS A 255 -17.97 7.12 -7.71
C CYS A 255 -18.75 7.60 -6.47
N TYR A 256 -18.13 7.43 -5.28
CA TYR A 256 -18.73 7.81 -4.01
C TYR A 256 -17.73 8.50 -3.08
N ARG A 257 -18.23 9.39 -2.24
CA ARG A 257 -17.57 9.85 -1.03
C ARG A 257 -18.07 9.01 0.14
N LEU A 258 -17.17 8.49 0.93
CA LEU A 258 -17.47 7.74 2.15
C LEU A 258 -17.03 8.56 3.36
N THR A 259 -17.97 8.98 4.21
CA THR A 259 -17.67 9.48 5.56
C THR A 259 -17.97 8.37 6.55
N THR A 260 -17.03 8.08 7.47
CA THR A 260 -17.23 7.00 8.45
C THR A 260 -16.38 7.21 9.71
N GLY A 261 -16.92 6.81 10.85
CA GLY A 261 -16.19 6.64 12.12
C GLY A 261 -15.97 5.17 12.49
N ASP A 262 -16.47 4.23 11.67
CA ASP A 262 -16.47 2.79 11.94
C ASP A 262 -16.07 1.97 10.72
N ALA A 263 -15.03 1.14 10.87
CA ALA A 263 -14.49 0.37 9.75
C ALA A 263 -15.44 -0.77 9.32
N SER A 264 -16.19 -1.39 10.23
CA SER A 264 -17.12 -2.48 9.91
C SER A 264 -18.32 -1.94 9.12
N ALA A 265 -18.91 -0.85 9.59
CA ALA A 265 -20.01 -0.21 8.89
C ALA A 265 -19.59 0.32 7.51
N ALA A 266 -18.36 0.76 7.36
CA ALA A 266 -17.79 1.16 6.06
C ALA A 266 -17.66 -0.03 5.10
N VAL A 267 -17.21 -1.20 5.60
CA VAL A 267 -17.14 -2.43 4.81
C VAL A 267 -18.52 -2.83 4.30
N ASP A 268 -19.52 -2.89 5.20
CA ASP A 268 -20.89 -3.27 4.84
C ASP A 268 -21.48 -2.33 3.78
N ALA A 269 -21.25 -1.02 3.93
CA ALA A 269 -21.70 -0.01 3.00
C ALA A 269 -21.05 -0.15 1.60
N ILE A 270 -19.74 -0.44 1.55
CA ILE A 270 -19.00 -0.61 0.28
C ILE A 270 -19.42 -1.91 -0.41
N LEU A 271 -19.47 -3.02 0.32
CA LEU A 271 -19.84 -4.33 -0.26
C LEU A 271 -21.29 -4.31 -0.76
N GLY A 272 -22.20 -3.64 -0.08
CA GLY A 272 -23.57 -3.45 -0.55
C GLY A 272 -23.73 -2.68 -1.86
N LEU A 273 -22.65 -2.04 -2.38
CA LEU A 273 -22.65 -1.41 -3.71
C LEU A 273 -22.17 -2.36 -4.81
N ILE A 274 -21.49 -3.44 -4.45
CA ILE A 274 -20.78 -4.28 -5.41
C ILE A 274 -21.31 -5.72 -5.45
N ASP A 275 -22.12 -6.14 -4.46
CA ASP A 275 -22.88 -7.38 -4.46
C ASP A 275 -24.10 -7.24 -5.38
#